data_95d44e1b03ee8c4a8d83a1b2d5e2dbd4
#
_entry.id   95d44e1b03ee8c4a8d83a1b2d5e2dbd4
#
_cell.length_a   1.000
_cell.length_b   1.000
_cell.length_c   1.000
_cell.angle_alpha   90.00
_cell.angle_beta   90.00
_cell.angle_gamma   90.00
#
_symmetry.space_group_name_H-M   'P 1'
#
loop_
_entity.id
_entity.type
_entity.pdbx_description
1 polymer ?
#
loop_
_entity_poly.entity_id
_entity_poly.type
_entity_poly.pdbx_seq_one_letter_code
_entity_poly.pdbx_strand_id
1 'polypeptide(L)'
;ADVAAWDWPRAHYDLIAWIYLHLPPEDRARATQGALAALAPGGLLVLECFTPAQEGRRSGGPKMRELLWSRLIVEECFAGLEVLELLEGTVLLDEGPRHQGHAEVVRALLQKS
;
A
#
# COMPACT_ATOMS: atom_id res chain seq x y z
N ALA A 1 -11.28 12.32 -2.34
CA ALA A 1 -11.02 12.18 -3.78
C ALA A 1 -10.76 10.72 -4.13
N ASP A 2 -11.16 10.31 -5.32
CA ASP A 2 -10.86 8.99 -5.84
C ASP A 2 -9.42 8.98 -6.34
N VAL A 3 -8.52 8.30 -5.62
CA VAL A 3 -7.11 8.29 -5.95
C VAL A 3 -6.80 7.65 -7.31
N ALA A 4 -7.68 6.76 -7.80
CA ALA A 4 -7.51 6.12 -9.10
C ALA A 4 -7.84 7.07 -10.26
N ALA A 5 -8.72 8.05 -10.03
CA ALA A 5 -9.14 9.04 -11.02
C ALA A 5 -8.50 10.41 -10.78
N TRP A 6 -7.73 10.56 -9.71
CA TRP A 6 -7.11 11.84 -9.39
C TRP A 6 -5.94 12.13 -10.32
N ASP A 7 -5.86 13.39 -10.76
CA ASP A 7 -4.73 13.88 -11.54
C ASP A 7 -3.59 14.25 -10.58
N TRP A 8 -2.75 13.27 -10.27
CA TRP A 8 -1.67 13.43 -9.32
C TRP A 8 -0.67 14.50 -9.80
N PRO A 9 -0.21 15.41 -8.91
CA PRO A 9 0.89 16.31 -9.27
C PRO A 9 2.17 15.51 -9.47
N ARG A 10 3.05 15.98 -10.36
CA ARG A 10 4.29 15.28 -10.67
C ARG A 10 5.44 15.80 -9.83
N ALA A 11 6.31 14.90 -9.38
CA ALA A 11 7.54 15.21 -8.64
C ALA A 11 7.28 16.24 -7.52
N HIS A 12 6.21 16.05 -6.78
CA HIS A 12 5.70 17.04 -5.83
C HIS A 12 5.90 16.67 -4.38
N TYR A 13 5.80 15.39 -4.03
CA TYR A 13 5.82 14.95 -2.64
C TYR A 13 7.14 14.29 -2.27
N ASP A 14 7.65 14.63 -1.09
CA ASP A 14 8.82 13.97 -0.50
C ASP A 14 8.44 12.70 0.26
N LEU A 15 7.18 12.56 0.63
CA LEU A 15 6.66 11.41 1.33
C LEU A 15 5.22 11.13 0.89
N ILE A 16 4.96 9.89 0.53
CA ILE A 16 3.59 9.40 0.29
C ILE A 16 3.34 8.23 1.24
N ALA A 17 2.23 8.28 1.97
CA ALA A 17 1.81 7.19 2.85
C ALA A 17 0.64 6.45 2.20
N TRP A 18 0.84 5.17 1.92
CA TRP A 18 -0.16 4.28 1.34
C TRP A 18 -0.60 3.30 2.44
N ILE A 19 -1.60 3.69 3.21
CA ILE A 19 -1.96 2.98 4.44
C ILE A 19 -3.36 2.41 4.33
N TYR A 20 -3.43 1.08 4.30
CA TYR A 20 -4.68 0.31 4.20
C TYR A 20 -5.59 0.77 3.05
N LEU A 21 -5.00 1.23 1.97
CA LEU A 21 -5.72 1.60 0.76
C LEU A 21 -5.77 0.37 -0.15
N HIS A 22 -6.96 -0.20 -0.29
CA HIS A 22 -7.20 -1.40 -1.08
C HIS A 22 -8.12 -1.07 -2.24
N LEU A 23 -7.65 -1.30 -3.45
CA LEU A 23 -8.35 -0.96 -4.68
C LEU A 23 -8.43 -2.20 -5.59
N PRO A 24 -9.47 -2.30 -6.45
CA PRO A 24 -9.46 -3.29 -7.52
C PRO A 24 -8.20 -3.19 -8.37
N PRO A 25 -7.75 -4.28 -9.00
CA PRO A 25 -6.46 -4.28 -9.72
C PRO A 25 -6.28 -3.15 -10.74
N GLU A 26 -7.32 -2.81 -11.50
CA GLU A 26 -7.24 -1.72 -12.48
C GLU A 26 -7.04 -0.35 -11.82
N ASP A 27 -7.80 -0.08 -10.76
CA ASP A 27 -7.70 1.17 -10.02
C ASP A 27 -6.37 1.24 -9.27
N ARG A 28 -5.92 0.11 -8.73
CA ARG A 28 -4.61 0.01 -8.08
C ARG A 28 -3.48 0.37 -9.04
N ALA A 29 -3.52 -0.15 -10.26
CA ALA A 29 -2.50 0.14 -11.27
C ALA A 29 -2.44 1.64 -11.59
N ARG A 30 -3.58 2.29 -11.76
CA ARG A 30 -3.63 3.74 -12.02
C ARG A 30 -3.15 4.57 -10.84
N ALA A 31 -3.59 4.22 -9.64
CA ALA A 31 -3.21 4.94 -8.42
C ALA A 31 -1.71 4.80 -8.11
N THR A 32 -1.14 3.61 -8.30
CA THR A 32 0.29 3.39 -8.07
C THR A 32 1.14 4.12 -9.11
N GLN A 33 0.72 4.17 -10.36
CA GLN A 33 1.39 4.96 -11.38
C GLN A 33 1.37 6.45 -11.03
N GLY A 34 0.23 6.95 -10.55
CA GLY A 34 0.10 8.33 -10.10
C GLY A 34 1.03 8.63 -8.93
N ALA A 35 1.07 7.74 -7.95
CA ALA A 35 1.95 7.90 -6.78
C ALA A 35 3.43 7.91 -7.18
N LEU A 36 3.83 7.01 -8.09
CA LEU A 36 5.21 6.98 -8.60
C LEU A 36 5.60 8.30 -9.25
N ALA A 37 4.72 8.85 -10.09
CA ALA A 37 4.99 10.12 -10.77
C ALA A 37 4.97 11.31 -9.81
N ALA A 38 4.18 11.21 -8.74
CA ALA A 38 4.03 12.29 -7.75
C ALA A 38 5.19 12.39 -6.76
N LEU A 39 5.95 11.30 -6.57
CA LEU A 39 7.14 11.34 -5.72
C LEU A 39 8.23 12.19 -6.36
N ALA A 40 8.78 13.12 -5.59
CA ALA A 40 9.97 13.85 -5.97
C ALA A 40 11.19 12.94 -5.94
N PRO A 41 12.27 13.26 -6.67
CA PRO A 41 13.51 12.51 -6.56
C PRO A 41 13.98 12.47 -5.10
N GLY A 42 14.35 11.28 -4.63
CA GLY A 42 14.69 11.05 -3.22
C GLY A 42 13.49 10.86 -2.30
N GLY A 43 12.28 11.02 -2.81
CA GLY A 43 11.05 10.88 -2.03
C GLY A 43 10.81 9.46 -1.56
N LEU A 44 10.10 9.32 -0.44
CA LEU A 44 9.82 8.04 0.20
C LEU A 44 8.35 7.66 0.05
N LEU A 45 8.10 6.38 -0.15
CA LEU A 45 6.75 5.81 -0.06
C LEU A 45 6.72 4.80 1.09
N VAL A 46 5.81 5.02 2.01
CA VAL A 46 5.55 4.11 3.13
C VAL A 46 4.23 3.40 2.86
N LEU A 47 4.24 2.08 2.93
CA LEU A 47 3.04 1.29 2.65
C LEU A 47 2.76 0.30 3.78
N GLU A 48 1.48 0.16 4.13
CA GLU A 48 1.00 -0.93 4.94
C GLU A 48 -0.40 -1.32 4.47
N CYS A 49 -0.57 -2.58 4.10
CA CYS A 49 -1.83 -3.10 3.59
C CYS A 49 -2.03 -4.54 4.06
N PHE A 50 -3.28 -4.99 4.08
CA PHE A 50 -3.61 -6.37 4.41
C PHE A 50 -3.18 -7.32 3.29
N THR A 51 -2.75 -8.53 3.69
CA THR A 51 -2.36 -9.60 2.76
C THR A 51 -3.45 -10.67 2.67
N PRO A 52 -3.34 -11.62 1.73
CA PRO A 52 -4.28 -12.75 1.65
C PRO A 52 -4.39 -13.55 2.94
N ALA A 53 -3.36 -13.59 3.77
CA ALA A 53 -3.40 -14.26 5.08
C ALA A 53 -4.37 -13.58 6.06
N GLN A 54 -4.85 -12.37 5.75
CA GLN A 54 -5.84 -11.65 6.56
C GLN A 54 -7.24 -12.25 6.44
N GLU A 55 -7.53 -13.03 5.40
CA GLU A 55 -8.84 -13.64 5.24
C GLU A 55 -9.24 -14.45 6.47
N GLY A 56 -10.47 -14.22 6.95
CA GLY A 56 -10.99 -14.89 8.14
C GLY A 56 -10.56 -14.28 9.46
N ARG A 57 -9.68 -13.30 9.47
CA ARG A 57 -9.30 -12.59 10.68
C ARG A 57 -10.35 -11.55 11.08
N ARG A 58 -10.49 -11.33 12.40
CA ARG A 58 -11.48 -10.38 12.93
C ARG A 58 -10.98 -8.93 12.96
N SER A 59 -9.73 -8.72 12.67
CA SER A 59 -9.11 -7.40 12.70
C SER A 59 -9.52 -6.47 11.56
N GLY A 60 -10.37 -6.95 10.65
CA GLY A 60 -10.88 -6.17 9.54
C GLY A 60 -10.20 -6.54 8.23
N GLY A 61 -10.21 -5.62 7.28
CA GLY A 61 -9.64 -5.80 5.97
C GLY A 61 -10.69 -6.11 4.90
N PRO A 62 -10.33 -6.04 3.63
CA PRO A 62 -11.24 -6.30 2.53
C PRO A 62 -11.62 -7.77 2.44
N LYS A 63 -12.86 -8.03 2.05
CA LYS A 63 -13.37 -9.39 1.88
C LYS A 63 -13.01 -10.00 0.53
N MET A 64 -12.70 -9.16 -0.46
CA MET A 64 -12.32 -9.61 -1.79
C MET A 64 -10.82 -9.77 -1.87
N ARG A 65 -10.38 -11.00 -2.18
CA ARG A 65 -8.96 -11.35 -2.21
C ARG A 65 -8.16 -10.47 -3.16
N GLU A 66 -8.74 -10.09 -4.28
CA GLU A 66 -8.08 -9.25 -5.28
C GLU A 66 -7.74 -7.84 -4.80
N LEU A 67 -8.35 -7.40 -3.70
CA LEU A 67 -8.05 -6.11 -3.09
C LEU A 67 -6.84 -6.18 -2.14
N LEU A 68 -6.40 -7.37 -1.78
CA LEU A 68 -5.32 -7.59 -0.83
C LEU A 68 -3.96 -7.43 -1.52
N TRP A 69 -2.97 -7.08 -0.73
CA TRP A 69 -1.61 -6.86 -1.17
C TRP A 69 -0.69 -8.01 -0.77
N SER A 70 0.45 -8.10 -1.45
CA SER A 70 1.53 -9.03 -1.12
C SER A 70 2.86 -8.38 -1.46
N ARG A 71 3.97 -9.02 -1.05
CA ARG A 71 5.30 -8.57 -1.44
C ARG A 71 5.41 -8.46 -2.96
N LEU A 72 4.91 -9.46 -3.67
CA LEU A 72 4.96 -9.49 -5.14
C LEU A 72 4.23 -8.30 -5.75
N ILE A 73 3.04 -7.96 -5.23
CA ILE A 73 2.27 -6.82 -5.72
C ILE A 73 2.99 -5.51 -5.45
N VAL A 74 3.61 -5.36 -4.27
CA VAL A 74 4.45 -4.18 -3.98
C VAL A 74 5.57 -4.06 -5.00
N GLU A 75 6.29 -5.15 -5.26
CA GLU A 75 7.40 -5.17 -6.20
C GLU A 75 6.95 -4.85 -7.63
N GLU A 76 5.81 -5.37 -8.06
CA GLU A 76 5.25 -5.09 -9.39
C GLU A 76 4.77 -3.65 -9.53
N CYS A 77 3.99 -3.16 -8.57
CA CYS A 77 3.38 -1.84 -8.65
C CYS A 77 4.40 -0.71 -8.51
N PHE A 78 5.46 -0.93 -7.74
CA PHE A 78 6.47 0.08 -7.44
C PHE A 78 7.87 -0.34 -7.91
N ALA A 79 7.94 -1.04 -9.05
CA ALA A 79 9.19 -1.60 -9.57
C ALA A 79 10.30 -0.56 -9.81
N GLY A 80 9.93 0.71 -10.03
CA GLY A 80 10.92 1.77 -10.25
C GLY A 80 11.55 2.33 -8.99
N LEU A 81 11.10 1.91 -7.81
CA LEU A 81 11.60 2.42 -6.53
C LEU A 81 12.62 1.46 -5.91
N GLU A 82 13.57 2.02 -5.17
CA GLU A 82 14.48 1.23 -4.36
C GLU A 82 13.76 0.71 -3.13
N VAL A 83 13.86 -0.58 -2.86
CA VAL A 83 13.28 -1.21 -1.67
C VAL A 83 14.25 -1.03 -0.51
N LEU A 84 13.87 -0.21 0.47
CA LEU A 84 14.65 -0.04 1.69
C LEU A 84 14.24 -1.04 2.76
N GLU A 85 12.94 -1.35 2.83
CA GLU A 85 12.40 -2.34 3.74
C GLU A 85 11.16 -2.97 3.11
N LEU A 86 11.00 -4.27 3.23
CA LEU A 86 9.83 -4.99 2.74
C LEU A 86 9.59 -6.23 3.60
N LEU A 87 8.52 -6.19 4.38
CA LEU A 87 8.17 -7.24 5.34
C LEU A 87 6.72 -7.68 5.12
N GLU A 88 6.50 -8.98 5.28
CA GLU A 88 5.16 -9.57 5.32
C GLU A 88 5.03 -10.33 6.64
N GLY A 89 3.98 -10.08 7.39
CA GLY A 89 3.82 -10.73 8.67
C GLY A 89 2.61 -10.27 9.46
N THR A 90 2.59 -10.68 10.72
CA THR A 90 1.50 -10.40 11.66
C THR A 90 1.83 -9.17 12.50
N VAL A 91 0.87 -8.26 12.61
CA VAL A 91 0.96 -7.10 13.50
C VAL A 91 -0.25 -7.07 14.42
N LEU A 92 -0.11 -6.39 15.56
CA LEU A 92 -1.23 -6.14 16.47
C LEU A 92 -1.83 -4.78 16.14
N LEU A 93 -3.11 -4.76 15.80
CA LEU A 93 -3.84 -3.53 15.52
C LEU A 93 -4.63 -3.10 16.74
N ASP A 94 -4.65 -1.79 17.01
CA ASP A 94 -5.45 -1.15 18.05
C ASP A 94 -5.88 0.23 17.54
N GLU A 95 -6.57 0.24 16.39
CA GLU A 95 -6.93 1.47 15.66
C GLU A 95 -8.43 1.66 15.58
N GLY A 96 -9.16 1.20 16.59
CA GLY A 96 -10.62 1.29 16.65
C GLY A 96 -11.29 -0.06 16.49
N PRO A 97 -12.65 -0.11 16.57
CA PRO A 97 -13.38 -1.37 16.65
C PRO A 97 -13.21 -2.30 15.46
N ARG A 98 -12.91 -1.76 14.28
CA ARG A 98 -12.77 -2.55 13.05
C ARG A 98 -11.33 -3.00 12.79
N HIS A 99 -10.36 -2.42 13.51
CA HIS A 99 -8.94 -2.70 13.32
C HIS A 99 -8.32 -3.03 14.66
N GLN A 100 -8.78 -4.13 15.26
CA GLN A 100 -8.25 -4.64 16.53
C GLN A 100 -7.80 -6.08 16.36
N GLY A 101 -6.83 -6.48 17.18
CA GLY A 101 -6.30 -7.83 17.18
C GLY A 101 -5.15 -8.00 16.19
N HIS A 102 -4.77 -9.26 15.95
CA HIS A 102 -3.68 -9.58 15.04
C HIS A 102 -4.13 -9.45 13.59
N ALA A 103 -3.31 -8.78 12.79
CA ALA A 103 -3.56 -8.61 11.36
C ALA A 103 -2.36 -9.06 10.54
N GLU A 104 -2.64 -9.64 9.38
CA GLU A 104 -1.61 -10.04 8.43
C GLU A 104 -1.41 -8.92 7.42
N VAL A 105 -0.22 -8.34 7.40
CA VAL A 105 0.07 -7.17 6.58
C VAL A 105 1.37 -7.33 5.81
N VAL A 106 1.49 -6.55 4.74
CA VAL A 106 2.77 -6.22 4.12
C VAL A 106 3.10 -4.77 4.46
N ARG A 107 4.36 -4.54 4.85
CA ARG A 107 4.93 -3.21 5.11
C ARG A 107 6.09 -2.97 4.18
N ALA A 108 6.15 -1.78 3.63
CA ALA A 108 7.22 -1.41 2.72
C ALA A 108 7.69 0.01 2.95
N LEU A 109 9.00 0.22 2.80
CA LEU A 109 9.60 1.54 2.71
C LEU A 109 10.40 1.57 1.43
N LEU A 110 10.01 2.44 0.52
CA LEU A 110 10.56 2.52 -0.82
C LEU A 110 11.03 3.95 -1.10
N GLN A 111 12.05 4.09 -1.95
CA GLN A 111 12.62 5.40 -2.28
C GLN A 111 12.79 5.58 -3.77
N LYS A 112 12.46 6.77 -4.24
CA LYS A 112 12.66 7.16 -5.64
C LYS A 112 14.08 7.72 -5.81
N SER A 113 14.74 7.27 -6.87
CA SER A 113 16.09 7.76 -7.21
C SER A 113 16.09 9.23 -7.59
#